data_08b3d99159d67d0049eb3620fcfe27b9
#
_entry.id   08b3d99159d67d0049eb3620fcfe27b9
#
_cell.length_a   1.000
_cell.length_b   1.000
_cell.length_c   1.000
_cell.angle_alpha   90.00
_cell.angle_beta   90.00
_cell.angle_gamma   90.00
#
_symmetry.space_group_name_H-M   'P 1'
#
loop_
_entity.id
_entity.type
_entity.pdbx_description
1 polymer ?
#
loop_
_entity_poly.entity_id
_entity_poly.type
_entity_poly.pdbx_seq_one_letter_code
_entity_poly.pdbx_strand_id
1 'polypeptide(L)'
;MMNFVGSRAWPASPKEGPNPYNNAVQNLLFGSDSALIKDGRVVTAECLGGTGALRVGADFIKRLNLNAPCAISNPTWENHRGIFESAGFEVVEYTYFD
;
A
#
# COMPACT_ATOMS: atom_id res chain seq x y z
N MET A 1 11.29 -2.53 2.49
CA MET A 1 12.59 -2.59 3.21
C MET A 1 13.67 -3.09 2.28
N MET A 2 14.83 -2.46 2.31
CA MET A 2 15.97 -2.88 1.51
C MET A 2 16.97 -3.62 2.38
N ASN A 3 17.42 -4.78 1.91
CA ASN A 3 18.43 -5.58 2.60
C ASN A 3 19.73 -5.56 1.82
N PHE A 4 20.83 -5.16 2.47
CA PHE A 4 22.16 -5.23 1.91
C PHE A 4 22.89 -6.44 2.46
N VAL A 5 23.53 -7.17 1.59
CA VAL A 5 24.26 -8.36 1.96
C VAL A 5 25.72 -8.19 1.58
N GLY A 6 26.47 -7.55 2.47
CA GLY A 6 27.93 -7.44 2.36
C GLY A 6 28.41 -6.93 1.00
N SER A 7 29.47 -7.57 0.48
CA SER A 7 30.08 -7.23 -0.79
C SER A 7 29.37 -7.83 -2.01
N ARG A 8 28.27 -8.48 -1.80
CA ARG A 8 27.51 -9.12 -2.87
C ARG A 8 26.95 -8.08 -3.81
N ALA A 9 27.05 -8.33 -5.10
CA ALA A 9 26.39 -7.48 -6.09
C ALA A 9 24.90 -7.43 -5.82
N TRP A 10 24.34 -6.24 -5.86
CA TRP A 10 22.91 -6.04 -5.63
C TRP A 10 22.12 -6.69 -6.77
N PRO A 11 21.35 -7.74 -6.53
CA PRO A 11 20.57 -8.34 -7.60
C PRO A 11 19.48 -7.37 -8.05
N ALA A 12 19.21 -7.35 -9.35
CA ALA A 12 18.07 -6.63 -9.87
C ALA A 12 16.78 -7.24 -9.28
N SER A 13 16.08 -6.48 -8.47
CA SER A 13 14.78 -6.88 -7.95
C SER A 13 13.68 -6.25 -8.77
N PRO A 14 12.49 -6.90 -8.87
CA PRO A 14 11.33 -6.25 -9.42
C PRO A 14 11.04 -4.94 -8.68
N LYS A 15 10.53 -3.95 -9.40
CA LYS A 15 10.23 -2.64 -8.78
C LYS A 15 9.22 -2.74 -7.65
N GLU A 16 8.34 -3.71 -7.71
CA GLU A 16 7.34 -3.99 -6.69
C GLU A 16 7.88 -4.77 -5.48
N GLY A 17 9.15 -5.16 -5.51
CA GLY A 17 9.79 -5.89 -4.44
C GLY A 17 9.90 -7.40 -4.71
N PRO A 18 10.54 -8.14 -3.80
CA PRO A 18 10.75 -9.58 -3.97
C PRO A 18 9.46 -10.37 -3.97
N ASN A 19 9.30 -11.26 -4.96
CA ASN A 19 8.10 -12.08 -5.08
C ASN A 19 7.80 -12.95 -3.85
N PRO A 20 8.79 -13.59 -3.20
CA PRO A 20 8.50 -14.38 -1.99
C PRO A 20 7.88 -13.56 -0.87
N TYR A 21 8.34 -12.33 -0.67
CA TYR A 21 7.78 -11.41 0.32
C TYR A 21 6.34 -11.04 -0.04
N ASN A 22 6.12 -10.62 -1.27
CA ASN A 22 4.80 -10.19 -1.73
C ASN A 22 3.79 -11.34 -1.65
N ASN A 23 4.18 -12.56 -2.00
CA ASN A 23 3.33 -13.74 -1.89
C ASN A 23 2.99 -14.07 -0.44
N ALA A 24 3.96 -13.97 0.47
CA ALA A 24 3.72 -14.21 1.88
C ALA A 24 2.72 -13.20 2.48
N VAL A 25 2.82 -11.94 2.10
CA VAL A 25 1.89 -10.89 2.53
C VAL A 25 0.48 -11.17 2.03
N GLN A 26 0.33 -11.55 0.76
CA GLN A 26 -0.98 -11.91 0.21
C GLN A 26 -1.60 -13.09 0.95
N ASN A 27 -0.82 -14.12 1.22
CA ASN A 27 -1.30 -15.30 1.94
C ASN A 27 -1.70 -14.96 3.38
N LEU A 28 -0.97 -14.07 4.03
CA LEU A 28 -1.29 -13.64 5.38
C LEU A 28 -2.61 -12.87 5.43
N LEU A 29 -2.83 -11.96 4.47
CA LEU A 29 -4.02 -11.10 4.47
C LEU A 29 -5.28 -11.81 4.01
N PHE A 30 -5.19 -12.62 2.98
CA PHE A 30 -6.36 -13.20 2.31
C PHE A 30 -6.52 -14.70 2.55
N GLY A 31 -5.48 -15.37 3.06
CA GLY A 31 -5.43 -16.82 3.14
C GLY A 31 -4.90 -17.44 1.86
N SER A 32 -4.11 -18.50 1.99
CA SER A 32 -3.46 -19.16 0.85
C SER A 32 -4.45 -19.76 -0.16
N ASP A 33 -5.68 -20.03 0.28
CA ASP A 33 -6.73 -20.61 -0.57
C ASP A 33 -7.70 -19.58 -1.16
N SER A 34 -7.41 -18.28 -0.98
CA SER A 34 -8.30 -17.22 -1.43
C SER A 34 -8.51 -17.26 -2.94
N ALA A 35 -9.75 -17.20 -3.37
CA ALA A 35 -10.10 -17.08 -4.78
C ALA A 35 -9.55 -15.78 -5.38
N LEU A 36 -9.44 -14.71 -4.60
CA LEU A 36 -8.88 -13.44 -5.06
C LEU A 36 -7.46 -13.61 -5.55
N ILE A 37 -6.64 -14.38 -4.82
CA ILE A 37 -5.25 -14.64 -5.19
C ILE A 37 -5.21 -15.56 -6.41
N LYS A 38 -5.99 -16.63 -6.41
CA LYS A 38 -6.01 -17.61 -7.50
C LYS A 38 -6.45 -17.00 -8.83
N ASP A 39 -7.38 -16.06 -8.78
CA ASP A 39 -7.91 -15.38 -9.95
C ASP A 39 -7.06 -14.20 -10.42
N GLY A 40 -5.91 -13.95 -9.78
CA GLY A 40 -5.00 -12.87 -10.16
C GLY A 40 -5.54 -11.48 -9.87
N ARG A 41 -6.45 -11.34 -8.90
CA ARG A 41 -7.08 -10.06 -8.55
C ARG A 41 -6.31 -9.27 -7.49
N VAL A 42 -5.22 -9.82 -6.98
CA VAL A 42 -4.40 -9.18 -5.93
C VAL A 42 -3.02 -8.91 -6.49
N VAL A 43 -2.60 -7.67 -6.38
CA VAL A 43 -1.24 -7.23 -6.69
C VAL A 43 -0.66 -6.64 -5.43
N THR A 44 0.56 -7.00 -5.12
CA THR A 44 1.27 -6.53 -3.93
C THR A 44 2.56 -5.86 -4.35
N ALA A 45 2.85 -4.73 -3.75
CA ALA A 45 4.09 -4.01 -3.96
C ALA A 45 4.70 -3.62 -2.61
N GLU A 46 5.99 -3.88 -2.45
CA GLU A 46 6.74 -3.41 -1.30
C GLU A 46 7.12 -1.95 -1.50
N CYS A 47 6.88 -1.13 -0.50
CA CYS A 47 7.18 0.30 -0.52
C CYS A 47 8.04 0.70 0.68
N LEU A 48 8.49 1.96 0.70
CA LEU A 48 9.29 2.49 1.79
C LEU A 48 8.42 2.81 3.00
N GLY A 49 8.21 1.81 3.85
CA GLY A 49 7.38 1.94 5.05
C GLY A 49 5.92 2.22 4.74
N GLY A 50 5.13 2.42 5.80
CA GLY A 50 3.70 2.70 5.67
C GLY A 50 3.42 4.01 4.96
N THR A 51 4.20 5.04 5.24
CA THR A 51 4.05 6.35 4.59
C THR A 51 4.25 6.26 3.07
N GLY A 52 5.32 5.58 2.65
CA GLY A 52 5.59 5.35 1.23
C GLY A 52 4.48 4.54 0.55
N ALA A 53 4.00 3.50 1.22
CA ALA A 53 2.94 2.66 0.70
C ALA A 53 1.63 3.42 0.51
N LEU A 54 1.26 4.23 1.49
CA LEU A 54 0.05 5.05 1.42
C LEU A 54 0.14 6.08 0.30
N ARG A 55 1.29 6.73 0.14
CA ARG A 55 1.47 7.72 -0.92
C ARG A 55 1.43 7.09 -2.32
N VAL A 56 2.11 5.98 -2.51
CA VAL A 56 2.09 5.25 -3.80
C VAL A 56 0.67 4.79 -4.13
N GLY A 57 -0.04 4.22 -3.14
CA GLY A 57 -1.42 3.80 -3.33
C GLY A 57 -2.35 4.97 -3.64
N ALA A 58 -2.19 6.09 -2.93
CA ALA A 58 -2.99 7.29 -3.16
C ALA A 58 -2.77 7.86 -4.57
N ASP A 59 -1.52 7.96 -5.00
CA ASP A 59 -1.19 8.46 -6.34
C ASP A 59 -1.77 7.55 -7.44
N PHE A 60 -1.72 6.24 -7.22
CA PHE A 60 -2.29 5.27 -8.16
C PHE A 60 -3.81 5.41 -8.28
N ILE A 61 -4.51 5.46 -7.15
CA ILE A 61 -5.97 5.61 -7.13
C ILE A 61 -6.40 6.94 -7.73
N LYS A 62 -5.64 8.00 -7.49
CA LYS A 62 -5.92 9.31 -8.05
C LYS A 62 -5.90 9.32 -9.57
N ARG A 63 -5.03 8.52 -10.16
CA ARG A 63 -5.00 8.34 -11.63
C ARG A 63 -6.23 7.62 -12.16
N LEU A 64 -6.82 6.73 -11.36
CA LEU A 64 -7.97 5.94 -11.78
C LEU A 64 -9.29 6.67 -11.56
N ASN A 65 -9.39 7.48 -10.50
CA ASN A 65 -10.61 8.17 -10.13
C ASN A 65 -10.29 9.54 -9.51
N LEU A 66 -10.28 10.56 -10.35
CA LEU A 66 -9.78 11.88 -10.00
C LEU A 66 -10.62 12.63 -8.96
N ASN A 67 -11.88 12.29 -8.80
CA ASN A 67 -12.83 13.09 -8.00
C ASN A 67 -13.32 12.39 -6.73
N ALA A 68 -12.81 11.21 -6.42
CA ALA A 68 -13.22 10.50 -5.23
C ALA A 68 -12.65 11.15 -3.96
N PRO A 69 -13.46 11.42 -2.93
CA PRO A 69 -12.94 11.82 -1.63
C PRO A 69 -12.28 10.62 -0.92
N CYS A 70 -11.36 10.93 -0.01
CA CYS A 70 -10.73 9.93 0.84
C CYS A 70 -11.30 10.05 2.26
N ALA A 71 -11.89 8.99 2.76
CA ALA A 71 -12.42 8.94 4.12
C ALA A 71 -11.38 8.37 5.08
N ILE A 72 -11.11 9.07 6.17
CA ILE A 72 -10.26 8.60 7.25
C ILE A 72 -11.06 8.55 8.54
N SER A 73 -10.66 7.66 9.45
CA SER A 73 -11.32 7.57 10.74
C SER A 73 -10.96 8.75 11.65
N ASN A 74 -11.83 9.06 12.59
CA ASN A 74 -11.54 10.02 13.65
C ASN A 74 -11.74 9.33 15.00
N PRO A 75 -10.69 9.08 15.80
CA PRO A 75 -9.29 9.44 15.53
C PRO A 75 -8.59 8.48 14.57
N THR A 76 -7.48 8.93 14.02
CA THR A 76 -6.57 8.14 13.20
C THR A 76 -5.14 8.66 13.38
N TRP A 77 -4.18 7.98 12.76
CA TRP A 77 -2.81 8.48 12.72
C TRP A 77 -2.77 9.81 11.96
N GLU A 78 -2.23 10.84 12.60
CA GLU A 78 -2.29 12.20 12.07
C GLU A 78 -1.69 12.38 10.68
N ASN A 79 -0.70 11.54 10.32
CA ASN A 79 -0.08 11.61 8.99
C ASN A 79 -1.00 11.18 7.86
N HIS A 80 -2.07 10.45 8.14
CA HIS A 80 -3.01 10.03 7.10
C HIS A 80 -3.58 11.22 6.33
N ARG A 81 -4.03 12.23 7.05
CA ARG A 81 -4.60 13.43 6.42
C ARG A 81 -3.58 14.11 5.50
N GLY A 82 -2.36 14.35 6.01
CA GLY A 82 -1.32 15.01 5.24
C GLY A 82 -0.93 14.25 3.98
N ILE A 83 -0.83 12.93 4.07
CA ILE A 83 -0.48 12.09 2.92
C ILE A 83 -1.55 12.19 1.82
N PHE A 84 -2.82 12.04 2.19
CA PHE A 84 -3.90 12.03 1.20
C PHE A 84 -4.17 13.42 0.63
N GLU A 85 -4.11 14.47 1.44
CA GLU A 85 -4.22 15.85 0.95
C GLU A 85 -3.09 16.21 0.00
N SER A 86 -1.85 15.80 0.33
CA SER A 86 -0.69 16.00 -0.55
C SER A 86 -0.82 15.28 -1.87
N ALA A 87 -1.51 14.16 -1.90
CA ALA A 87 -1.79 13.41 -3.13
C ALA A 87 -2.94 14.01 -3.95
N GLY A 88 -3.61 15.05 -3.43
CA GLY A 88 -4.66 15.75 -4.14
C GLY A 88 -6.08 15.29 -3.81
N PHE A 89 -6.26 14.52 -2.74
CA PHE A 89 -7.59 14.10 -2.32
C PHE A 89 -8.25 15.12 -1.41
N GLU A 90 -9.57 15.26 -1.54
CA GLU A 90 -10.40 15.80 -0.50
C GLU A 90 -10.51 14.76 0.60
N VAL A 91 -10.17 15.15 1.85
CA VAL A 91 -10.20 14.23 2.98
C VAL A 91 -11.43 14.52 3.83
N VAL A 92 -12.23 13.49 4.06
CA VAL A 92 -13.40 13.52 4.94
C VAL A 92 -13.21 12.57 6.11
N GLU A 93 -13.91 12.79 7.19
CA GLU A 93 -13.77 11.98 8.40
C GLU A 93 -15.02 11.18 8.69
N TYR A 94 -14.85 10.00 9.28
CA TYR A 94 -15.93 9.22 9.87
C TYR A 94 -15.56 8.81 11.29
N THR A 95 -16.55 8.56 12.12
CA THR A 95 -16.33 8.18 13.52
C THR A 95 -15.72 6.77 13.58
N TYR A 96 -14.61 6.63 14.29
CA TYR A 96 -13.95 5.34 14.46
C TYR A 96 -14.76 4.40 15.33
N PHE A 97 -15.30 4.92 16.42
CA PHE A 97 -16.07 4.15 17.39
C PHE A 97 -17.16 5.02 18.01
N ASP A 98 -18.37 4.47 18.08
CA ASP A 98 -19.52 5.11 18.73
C ASP A 98 -19.69 4.64 20.18
#